data_2f72fce0aad81845e25a8823670f81dd
#
_entry.id   2f72fce0aad81845e25a8823670f81dd
#
_cell.length_a   1.000
_cell.length_b   1.000
_cell.length_c   1.000
_cell.angle_alpha   90.00
_cell.angle_beta   90.00
_cell.angle_gamma   90.00
#
_symmetry.space_group_name_H-M   'P 1'
#
loop_
_entity.id
_entity.type
_entity.pdbx_description
1 polymer ?
#
loop_
_entity_poly.entity_id
_entity_poly.type
_entity_poly.pdbx_seq_one_letter_code
_entity_poly.pdbx_strand_id
1 'polypeptide(L)'
;MSERLRRLHRARPRSRFVRASAAVGGLCTAYVWCSGAVEAGDFLSARRRENLVRFLTEDSVPFPLRGEGFDLAGAWSWAGEVLGGRGLQAAVATVAIATVAIALAGVLSGCLAPLAAATVATERPVEPAAGGGRPAWRALRLIVRAGMIVMRSIPEYVLAFLLLAVLGPNHAWPAVLALALHNGAILGRLGAEAVENLEPGPLRSLRGLGASRRSILAAGVFPLALGNYLLYFFYRFETCVREATVLGMLGVVSLGFYIQDARAKLYYDEMLLLIGLGSVIVLAADWVSSRARRYLRSGV
;
A
#
# COMPACT_ATOMS: atom_id res chain seq x y z
N MET A 1 -17.99 30.59 -12.08
CA MET A 1 -16.60 30.93 -11.65
C MET A 1 -16.42 32.40 -11.88
N SER A 2 -16.28 33.24 -10.81
CA SER A 2 -16.30 34.70 -10.90
C SER A 2 -15.13 35.25 -11.75
N GLU A 3 -15.36 36.35 -12.47
CA GLU A 3 -14.33 37.03 -13.30
C GLU A 3 -13.06 37.37 -12.50
N ARG A 4 -13.23 37.65 -11.21
CA ARG A 4 -12.14 37.91 -10.27
C ARG A 4 -11.19 36.71 -10.13
N LEU A 5 -11.71 35.49 -10.07
CA LEU A 5 -10.92 34.26 -10.03
C LEU A 5 -10.13 34.03 -11.33
N ARG A 6 -10.73 34.33 -12.49
CA ARG A 6 -10.03 34.24 -13.79
C ARG A 6 -8.90 35.28 -13.91
N ARG A 7 -9.08 36.51 -13.39
CA ARG A 7 -8.02 37.53 -13.38
C ARG A 7 -6.86 37.13 -12.47
N LEU A 8 -7.15 36.61 -11.26
CA LEU A 8 -6.12 36.12 -10.34
C LEU A 8 -5.36 34.91 -10.91
N HIS A 9 -6.05 34.02 -11.61
CA HIS A 9 -5.40 32.86 -12.24
C HIS A 9 -4.48 33.28 -13.41
N ARG A 10 -4.86 34.30 -14.19
CA ARG A 10 -4.01 34.87 -15.26
C ARG A 10 -2.83 35.70 -14.72
N ALA A 11 -2.99 36.33 -13.57
CA ALA A 11 -1.94 37.12 -12.91
C ALA A 11 -0.93 36.25 -12.13
N ARG A 12 -1.16 34.93 -12.00
CA ARG A 12 -0.25 34.03 -11.27
C ARG A 12 1.11 34.00 -11.98
N PRO A 13 2.22 34.37 -11.30
CA PRO A 13 3.55 34.31 -11.91
C PRO A 13 3.85 32.86 -12.29
N ARG A 14 4.16 32.64 -13.56
CA ARG A 14 4.54 31.32 -14.06
C ARG A 14 5.91 30.97 -13.48
N SER A 15 5.96 30.02 -12.56
CA SER A 15 7.19 29.56 -11.93
C SER A 15 8.21 29.14 -12.99
N ARG A 16 9.41 29.76 -12.95
CA ARG A 16 10.53 29.37 -13.83
C ARG A 16 10.91 27.89 -13.63
N PHE A 17 10.80 27.44 -12.38
CA PHE A 17 11.06 26.03 -12.03
C PHE A 17 10.10 25.07 -12.77
N VAL A 18 8.80 25.34 -12.76
CA VAL A 18 7.79 24.48 -13.45
C VAL A 18 8.05 24.42 -14.96
N ARG A 19 8.41 25.58 -15.57
CA ARG A 19 8.76 25.61 -17.00
C ARG A 19 10.03 24.85 -17.32
N ALA A 20 11.07 25.02 -16.50
CA ALA A 20 12.32 24.28 -16.64
C ALA A 20 12.10 22.78 -16.47
N SER A 21 11.37 22.37 -15.44
CA SER A 21 11.03 20.94 -15.23
C SER A 21 10.22 20.36 -16.38
N ALA A 22 9.25 21.11 -16.91
CA ALA A 22 8.47 20.68 -18.08
C ALA A 22 9.36 20.57 -19.34
N ALA A 23 10.29 21.51 -19.54
CA ALA A 23 11.23 21.47 -20.66
C ALA A 23 12.19 20.27 -20.54
N VAL A 24 12.75 20.03 -19.34
CA VAL A 24 13.61 18.86 -19.08
C VAL A 24 12.83 17.57 -19.30
N GLY A 25 11.62 17.45 -18.76
CA GLY A 25 10.75 16.29 -18.98
C GLY A 25 10.44 16.06 -20.47
N GLY A 26 10.12 17.14 -21.20
CA GLY A 26 9.89 17.07 -22.65
C GLY A 26 11.14 16.63 -23.43
N LEU A 27 12.32 17.17 -23.09
CA LEU A 27 13.59 16.77 -23.69
C LEU A 27 13.94 15.32 -23.40
N CYS A 28 13.76 14.85 -22.16
CA CYS A 28 13.98 13.44 -21.79
C CYS A 28 13.03 12.52 -22.57
N THR A 29 11.76 12.88 -22.68
CA THR A 29 10.78 12.10 -23.45
C THR A 29 11.17 12.07 -24.94
N ALA A 30 11.50 13.21 -25.54
CA ALA A 30 11.94 13.29 -26.91
C ALA A 30 13.24 12.48 -27.13
N TYR A 31 14.19 12.56 -26.22
CA TYR A 31 15.44 11.78 -26.29
C TYR A 31 15.15 10.27 -26.30
N VAL A 32 14.33 9.77 -25.35
CA VAL A 32 13.95 8.34 -25.27
C VAL A 32 13.27 7.90 -26.55
N TRP A 33 12.40 8.76 -27.11
CA TRP A 33 11.67 8.45 -28.36
C TRP A 33 12.60 8.44 -29.60
N CYS A 34 13.54 9.38 -29.67
CA CYS A 34 14.45 9.49 -30.81
C CYS A 34 15.66 8.55 -30.70
N SER A 35 16.02 8.09 -29.50
CA SER A 35 17.18 7.21 -29.27
C SER A 35 16.99 5.76 -29.74
N GLY A 36 15.77 5.39 -30.18
CA GLY A 36 15.44 4.00 -30.50
C GLY A 36 15.28 3.08 -29.29
N ALA A 37 15.41 3.61 -28.07
CA ALA A 37 15.18 2.83 -26.85
C ALA A 37 13.72 2.32 -26.73
N VAL A 38 12.79 3.01 -27.40
CA VAL A 38 11.39 2.62 -27.53
C VAL A 38 11.03 2.60 -29.02
N GLU A 39 11.03 1.42 -29.62
CA GLU A 39 10.58 1.24 -31.00
C GLU A 39 9.05 1.24 -31.07
N ALA A 40 8.43 2.39 -31.34
CA ALA A 40 7.00 2.50 -31.46
C ALA A 40 6.40 1.60 -32.56
N GLY A 41 7.16 1.38 -33.65
CA GLY A 41 6.76 0.46 -34.72
C GLY A 41 6.65 -0.99 -34.25
N ASP A 42 7.48 -1.39 -33.30
CA ASP A 42 7.46 -2.73 -32.74
C ASP A 42 6.21 -2.95 -31.83
N PHE A 43 5.73 -1.89 -31.18
CA PHE A 43 4.51 -1.97 -30.34
C PHE A 43 3.25 -2.31 -31.14
N LEU A 44 3.16 -1.85 -32.39
CA LEU A 44 2.02 -2.08 -33.30
C LEU A 44 2.32 -3.13 -34.38
N SER A 45 3.36 -3.95 -34.18
CA SER A 45 3.74 -4.99 -35.14
C SER A 45 2.62 -6.02 -35.35
N ALA A 46 2.48 -6.53 -36.58
CA ALA A 46 1.51 -7.55 -36.93
C ALA A 46 1.57 -8.76 -35.97
N ARG A 47 2.78 -9.20 -35.63
CA ARG A 47 3.03 -10.29 -34.69
C ARG A 47 2.44 -10.05 -33.30
N ARG A 48 2.54 -8.81 -32.76
CA ARG A 48 1.96 -8.49 -31.44
C ARG A 48 0.45 -8.43 -31.49
N ARG A 49 -0.08 -7.94 -32.59
CA ARG A 49 -1.54 -7.95 -32.83
C ARG A 49 -2.06 -9.38 -32.91
N GLU A 50 -1.41 -10.24 -33.64
CA GLU A 50 -1.76 -11.69 -33.72
C GLU A 50 -1.67 -12.35 -32.35
N ASN A 51 -0.60 -12.11 -31.58
CA ASN A 51 -0.47 -12.62 -30.22
C ASN A 51 -1.60 -12.11 -29.31
N LEU A 52 -1.98 -10.83 -29.41
CA LEU A 52 -3.10 -10.29 -28.63
C LEU A 52 -4.43 -10.95 -29.02
N VAL A 53 -4.68 -11.10 -30.33
CA VAL A 53 -5.90 -11.75 -30.80
C VAL A 53 -5.93 -13.19 -30.30
N ARG A 54 -4.85 -13.96 -30.52
CA ARG A 54 -4.76 -15.34 -30.04
C ARG A 54 -4.97 -15.43 -28.52
N PHE A 55 -4.33 -14.55 -27.75
CA PHE A 55 -4.52 -14.50 -26.30
C PHE A 55 -5.98 -14.29 -25.92
N LEU A 56 -6.69 -13.36 -26.59
CA LEU A 56 -8.08 -13.02 -26.26
C LEU A 56 -9.09 -14.06 -26.78
N THR A 57 -8.80 -14.74 -27.90
CA THR A 57 -9.76 -15.65 -28.55
C THR A 57 -9.52 -17.12 -28.24
N GLU A 58 -8.29 -17.48 -27.86
CA GLU A 58 -7.91 -18.88 -27.65
C GLU A 58 -7.37 -19.11 -26.25
N ASP A 59 -6.26 -18.43 -25.88
CA ASP A 59 -5.51 -18.75 -24.67
C ASP A 59 -6.28 -18.41 -23.39
N SER A 60 -7.04 -17.29 -23.39
CA SER A 60 -7.82 -16.80 -22.25
C SER A 60 -9.21 -17.43 -22.14
N VAL A 61 -9.67 -18.11 -23.17
CA VAL A 61 -10.98 -18.77 -23.16
C VAL A 61 -10.92 -20.01 -22.27
N PRO A 62 -11.86 -20.18 -21.32
CA PRO A 62 -11.95 -21.39 -20.50
C PRO A 62 -11.98 -22.65 -21.33
N PHE A 63 -11.22 -23.66 -20.91
CA PHE A 63 -11.06 -24.91 -21.67
C PHE A 63 -12.39 -25.52 -22.17
N PRO A 64 -13.48 -25.59 -21.39
CA PRO A 64 -14.76 -26.11 -21.86
C PRO A 64 -15.43 -25.28 -22.95
N LEU A 65 -15.01 -24.03 -23.15
CA LEU A 65 -15.57 -23.12 -24.18
C LEU A 65 -14.75 -23.08 -25.47
N ARG A 66 -13.65 -23.85 -25.57
CA ARG A 66 -12.76 -23.84 -26.75
C ARG A 66 -13.25 -24.71 -27.90
N GLY A 67 -14.35 -25.47 -27.73
CA GLY A 67 -14.92 -26.35 -28.74
C GLY A 67 -16.00 -25.69 -29.59
N GLU A 68 -16.58 -26.46 -30.55
CA GLU A 68 -17.68 -26.00 -31.42
C GLU A 68 -19.01 -25.77 -30.66
N GLY A 69 -19.11 -26.16 -29.37
CA GLY A 69 -20.27 -25.97 -28.51
C GLY A 69 -19.99 -24.98 -27.39
N PHE A 70 -20.90 -24.03 -27.20
CA PHE A 70 -20.83 -23.05 -26.10
C PHE A 70 -21.34 -23.72 -24.79
N ASP A 71 -20.48 -24.53 -24.14
CA ASP A 71 -20.84 -25.25 -22.91
C ASP A 71 -20.65 -24.40 -21.65
N LEU A 72 -21.68 -23.61 -21.34
CA LEU A 72 -21.71 -22.79 -20.11
C LEU A 72 -21.74 -23.65 -18.82
N ALA A 73 -22.36 -24.82 -18.86
CA ALA A 73 -22.44 -25.68 -17.69
C ALA A 73 -21.07 -26.31 -17.39
N GLY A 74 -20.35 -26.74 -18.41
CA GLY A 74 -18.98 -27.21 -18.31
C GLY A 74 -18.02 -26.11 -17.84
N ALA A 75 -18.19 -24.89 -18.34
CA ALA A 75 -17.37 -23.75 -17.89
C ALA A 75 -17.62 -23.40 -16.41
N TRP A 76 -18.87 -23.50 -15.96
CA TRP A 76 -19.21 -23.27 -14.56
C TRP A 76 -18.65 -24.35 -13.63
N SER A 77 -18.75 -25.65 -14.04
CA SER A 77 -18.17 -26.74 -13.27
C SER A 77 -16.65 -26.64 -13.21
N TRP A 78 -15.99 -26.34 -14.33
CA TRP A 78 -14.54 -26.08 -14.36
C TRP A 78 -14.13 -24.94 -13.42
N ALA A 79 -14.82 -23.80 -13.47
CA ALA A 79 -14.55 -22.69 -12.57
C ALA A 79 -14.75 -23.10 -11.09
N GLY A 80 -15.79 -23.87 -10.80
CA GLY A 80 -16.06 -24.43 -9.48
C GLY A 80 -14.94 -25.36 -8.98
N GLU A 81 -14.39 -26.19 -9.84
CA GLU A 81 -13.26 -27.07 -9.51
C GLU A 81 -11.97 -26.29 -9.23
N VAL A 82 -11.63 -25.32 -10.07
CA VAL A 82 -10.45 -24.46 -9.86
C VAL A 82 -10.58 -23.63 -8.58
N LEU A 83 -11.72 -23.00 -8.37
CA LEU A 83 -11.98 -22.18 -7.18
C LEU A 83 -12.09 -23.03 -5.91
N GLY A 84 -12.80 -24.17 -5.95
CA GLY A 84 -12.98 -25.06 -4.81
C GLY A 84 -11.71 -25.82 -4.43
N GLY A 85 -10.91 -26.21 -5.42
CA GLY A 85 -9.66 -26.95 -5.19
C GLY A 85 -8.56 -26.08 -4.60
N ARG A 86 -8.14 -25.05 -5.31
CA ARG A 86 -6.97 -24.23 -4.95
C ARG A 86 -7.30 -22.76 -4.71
N GLY A 87 -8.27 -22.24 -5.45
CA GLY A 87 -8.57 -20.80 -5.47
C GLY A 87 -9.02 -20.25 -4.11
N LEU A 88 -10.01 -20.90 -3.49
CA LEU A 88 -10.57 -20.42 -2.21
C LEU A 88 -9.55 -20.52 -1.07
N GLN A 89 -8.80 -21.61 -0.99
CA GLN A 89 -7.75 -21.76 0.02
C GLN A 89 -6.65 -20.70 -0.15
N ALA A 90 -6.23 -20.46 -1.39
CA ALA A 90 -5.27 -19.43 -1.72
C ALA A 90 -5.79 -18.01 -1.40
N ALA A 91 -7.07 -17.75 -1.66
CA ALA A 91 -7.74 -16.51 -1.31
C ALA A 91 -7.72 -16.25 0.19
N VAL A 92 -8.11 -17.24 0.99
CA VAL A 92 -8.07 -17.19 2.45
C VAL A 92 -6.65 -16.96 2.96
N ALA A 93 -5.66 -17.67 2.42
CA ALA A 93 -4.24 -17.48 2.78
C ALA A 93 -3.77 -16.04 2.49
N THR A 94 -4.13 -15.48 1.33
CA THR A 94 -3.78 -14.10 0.96
C THR A 94 -4.38 -13.08 1.94
N VAL A 95 -5.67 -13.21 2.25
CA VAL A 95 -6.36 -12.32 3.21
C VAL A 95 -5.78 -12.48 4.63
N ALA A 96 -5.46 -13.71 5.03
CA ALA A 96 -4.86 -13.98 6.33
C ALA A 96 -3.47 -13.32 6.44
N ILE A 97 -2.60 -13.49 5.43
CA ILE A 97 -1.28 -12.84 5.36
C ILE A 97 -1.43 -11.33 5.49
N ALA A 98 -2.31 -10.72 4.69
CA ALA A 98 -2.54 -9.28 4.73
C ALA A 98 -3.06 -8.80 6.10
N THR A 99 -4.00 -9.53 6.68
CA THR A 99 -4.62 -9.16 7.97
C THR A 99 -3.61 -9.24 9.11
N VAL A 100 -2.82 -10.32 9.18
CA VAL A 100 -1.78 -10.46 10.20
C VAL A 100 -0.68 -9.41 10.01
N ALA A 101 -0.27 -9.18 8.76
CA ALA A 101 0.76 -8.19 8.45
C ALA A 101 0.34 -6.77 8.85
N ILE A 102 -0.89 -6.35 8.50
CA ILE A 102 -1.35 -5.00 8.85
C ILE A 102 -1.63 -4.84 10.35
N ALA A 103 -2.05 -5.90 11.03
CA ALA A 103 -2.18 -5.89 12.49
C ALA A 103 -0.82 -5.67 13.17
N LEU A 104 0.21 -6.41 12.74
CA LEU A 104 1.58 -6.22 13.23
C LEU A 104 2.13 -4.83 12.87
N ALA A 105 1.87 -4.35 11.65
CA ALA A 105 2.19 -2.98 11.22
C ALA A 105 1.51 -1.93 12.12
N GLY A 106 0.25 -2.16 12.48
CA GLY A 106 -0.51 -1.31 13.40
C GLY A 106 0.12 -1.21 14.78
N VAL A 107 0.50 -2.36 15.37
CA VAL A 107 1.19 -2.40 16.66
C VAL A 107 2.56 -1.71 16.58
N LEU A 108 3.36 -2.05 15.58
CA LEU A 108 4.69 -1.47 15.37
C LEU A 108 4.60 0.06 15.21
N SER A 109 3.71 0.53 14.36
CA SER A 109 3.53 1.96 14.12
C SER A 109 2.94 2.70 15.32
N GLY A 110 2.05 2.07 16.09
CA GLY A 110 1.52 2.62 17.34
C GLY A 110 2.63 2.90 18.37
N CYS A 111 3.66 2.03 18.42
CA CYS A 111 4.84 2.24 19.25
C CYS A 111 5.80 3.30 18.68
N LEU A 112 6.00 3.31 17.35
CA LEU A 112 6.97 4.19 16.69
C LEU A 112 6.46 5.62 16.51
N ALA A 113 5.16 5.83 16.27
CA ALA A 113 4.59 7.14 15.98
C ALA A 113 4.83 8.17 17.10
N PRO A 114 4.60 7.88 18.39
CA PRO A 114 4.89 8.83 19.46
C PRO A 114 6.39 9.15 19.61
N LEU A 115 7.27 8.19 19.30
CA LEU A 115 8.72 8.38 19.33
C LEU A 115 9.23 9.22 18.16
N ALA A 116 8.51 9.20 17.04
CA ALA A 116 8.83 9.98 15.85
C ALA A 116 8.22 11.39 15.87
N ALA A 117 7.14 11.62 16.64
CA ALA A 117 6.43 12.89 16.69
C ALA A 117 7.25 13.98 17.38
N ALA A 118 7.45 15.12 16.72
CA ALA A 118 8.26 16.22 17.23
C ALA A 118 7.63 16.89 18.45
N THR A 119 6.31 16.86 18.58
CA THR A 119 5.57 17.45 19.69
C THR A 119 5.63 16.62 20.97
N VAL A 120 5.89 15.32 20.85
CA VAL A 120 5.85 14.36 21.95
C VAL A 120 7.25 13.83 22.30
N ALA A 121 8.08 13.54 21.29
CA ALA A 121 9.46 13.05 21.49
C ALA A 121 10.42 14.21 21.88
N THR A 122 10.10 14.88 22.99
CA THR A 122 10.84 16.02 23.54
C THR A 122 10.96 15.88 25.05
N GLU A 123 11.80 16.68 25.69
CA GLU A 123 11.91 16.71 27.15
C GLU A 123 10.60 17.15 27.80
N ARG A 124 9.95 18.15 27.19
CA ARG A 124 8.66 18.72 27.64
C ARG A 124 7.62 18.56 26.53
N PRO A 125 6.85 17.44 26.56
CA PRO A 125 5.81 17.23 25.55
C PRO A 125 4.84 18.40 25.49
N VAL A 126 4.41 18.76 24.27
CA VAL A 126 3.36 19.74 24.00
C VAL A 126 3.73 21.21 24.32
N GLU A 127 4.93 21.49 24.79
CA GLU A 127 5.42 22.88 24.89
C GLU A 127 6.02 23.34 23.55
N PRO A 128 5.91 24.64 23.22
CA PRO A 128 6.71 25.22 22.15
C PRO A 128 8.18 24.91 22.44
N ALA A 129 8.92 24.48 21.43
CA ALA A 129 10.36 24.21 21.56
C ALA A 129 11.09 25.53 21.89
N ALA A 130 11.12 25.90 23.16
CA ALA A 130 12.09 26.85 23.66
C ALA A 130 13.47 26.25 23.43
N GLY A 131 14.28 26.83 22.57
CA GLY A 131 15.52 26.32 22.03
C GLY A 131 16.37 25.60 23.08
N GLY A 132 16.68 24.31 22.86
CA GLY A 132 17.61 23.60 23.72
C GLY A 132 17.15 22.28 24.32
N GLY A 133 16.15 21.57 23.75
CA GLY A 133 15.82 20.20 24.24
C GLY A 133 17.02 19.25 24.21
N ARG A 134 17.09 18.34 25.17
CA ARG A 134 18.19 17.37 25.34
C ARG A 134 18.54 16.70 24.00
N PRO A 135 19.83 16.64 23.63
CA PRO A 135 20.26 16.06 22.34
C PRO A 135 19.80 14.61 22.15
N ALA A 136 19.65 13.86 23.27
CA ALA A 136 19.18 12.49 23.25
C ALA A 136 17.78 12.32 22.63
N TRP A 137 16.82 13.22 22.91
CA TRP A 137 15.49 13.16 22.32
C TRP A 137 15.48 13.49 20.82
N ARG A 138 16.36 14.42 20.41
CA ARG A 138 16.54 14.73 18.99
C ARG A 138 17.16 13.54 18.25
N ALA A 139 18.20 12.94 18.85
CA ALA A 139 18.85 11.74 18.28
C ALA A 139 17.88 10.57 18.18
N LEU A 140 17.11 10.26 19.24
CA LEU A 140 16.10 9.20 19.21
C LEU A 140 15.08 9.41 18.08
N ARG A 141 14.51 10.60 18.00
CA ARG A 141 13.55 10.94 16.94
C ARG A 141 14.17 10.81 15.55
N LEU A 142 15.41 11.29 15.38
CA LEU A 142 16.11 11.20 14.09
C LEU A 142 16.34 9.74 13.71
N ILE A 143 16.79 8.88 14.64
CA ILE A 143 17.02 7.46 14.40
C ILE A 143 15.72 6.76 14.02
N VAL A 144 14.63 6.98 14.78
CA VAL A 144 13.33 6.37 14.49
C VAL A 144 12.80 6.83 13.11
N ARG A 145 12.88 8.13 12.81
CA ARG A 145 12.46 8.66 11.49
C ARG A 145 13.33 8.13 10.35
N ALA A 146 14.64 8.07 10.53
CA ALA A 146 15.56 7.50 9.55
C ALA A 146 15.27 6.02 9.31
N GLY A 147 15.05 5.24 10.37
CA GLY A 147 14.66 3.83 10.27
C GLY A 147 13.37 3.64 9.47
N MET A 148 12.33 4.44 9.75
CA MET A 148 11.08 4.40 8.98
C MET A 148 11.29 4.82 7.52
N ILE A 149 12.16 5.80 7.23
CA ILE A 149 12.48 6.20 5.85
C ILE A 149 13.16 5.05 5.13
N VAL A 150 14.15 4.42 5.73
CA VAL A 150 14.86 3.27 5.14
C VAL A 150 13.90 2.12 4.87
N MET A 151 13.08 1.72 5.85
CA MET A 151 12.15 0.60 5.69
C MET A 151 11.12 0.83 4.57
N ARG A 152 10.57 2.01 4.44
CA ARG A 152 9.59 2.32 3.38
C ARG A 152 10.23 2.60 2.02
N SER A 153 11.54 2.88 1.96
CA SER A 153 12.23 3.08 0.68
C SER A 153 12.60 1.77 -0.01
N ILE A 154 12.63 0.67 0.74
CA ILE A 154 12.80 -0.67 0.19
C ILE A 154 11.43 -1.17 -0.25
N PRO A 155 11.24 -1.53 -1.53
CA PRO A 155 9.98 -2.13 -1.98
C PRO A 155 9.68 -3.40 -1.18
N GLU A 156 8.39 -3.61 -0.83
CA GLU A 156 7.96 -4.72 0.02
C GLU A 156 8.32 -6.09 -0.55
N TYR A 157 8.27 -6.25 -1.87
CA TYR A 157 8.65 -7.50 -2.53
C TYR A 157 10.16 -7.78 -2.45
N VAL A 158 11.01 -6.74 -2.49
CA VAL A 158 12.47 -6.90 -2.30
C VAL A 158 12.76 -7.32 -0.86
N LEU A 159 12.07 -6.70 0.11
CA LEU A 159 12.18 -7.07 1.51
C LEU A 159 11.70 -8.51 1.76
N ALA A 160 10.59 -8.92 1.12
CA ALA A 160 10.10 -10.29 1.20
C ALA A 160 11.08 -11.29 0.59
N PHE A 161 11.70 -10.96 -0.53
CA PHE A 161 12.72 -11.80 -1.16
C PHE A 161 13.94 -11.99 -0.24
N LEU A 162 14.42 -10.92 0.41
CA LEU A 162 15.51 -11.02 1.40
C LEU A 162 15.11 -11.88 2.60
N LEU A 163 13.89 -11.71 3.11
CA LEU A 163 13.38 -12.50 4.22
C LEU A 163 13.17 -13.98 3.84
N LEU A 164 12.77 -14.26 2.60
CA LEU A 164 12.70 -15.63 2.08
C LEU A 164 14.07 -16.30 2.07
N ALA A 165 15.13 -15.57 1.72
CA ALA A 165 16.49 -16.10 1.73
C ALA A 165 16.97 -16.44 3.15
N VAL A 166 16.53 -15.70 4.17
CA VAL A 166 16.93 -15.88 5.58
C VAL A 166 16.05 -16.91 6.28
N LEU A 167 14.73 -16.85 6.08
CA LEU A 167 13.75 -17.64 6.83
C LEU A 167 13.33 -18.92 6.09
N GLY A 168 13.54 -18.97 4.76
CA GLY A 168 13.11 -20.08 3.90
C GLY A 168 11.68 -19.95 3.38
N PRO A 169 11.30 -20.74 2.33
CA PRO A 169 10.03 -20.56 1.62
C PRO A 169 8.83 -21.32 2.21
N ASN A 170 9.04 -22.19 3.22
CA ASN A 170 8.02 -23.17 3.65
C ASN A 170 6.94 -22.58 4.58
N HIS A 171 6.88 -21.26 4.76
CA HIS A 171 5.90 -20.61 5.61
C HIS A 171 5.62 -19.16 5.17
N ALA A 172 4.51 -18.60 5.66
CA ALA A 172 4.05 -17.27 5.26
C ALA A 172 4.81 -16.10 5.94
N TRP A 173 5.66 -16.36 6.94
CA TRP A 173 6.32 -15.33 7.75
C TRP A 173 7.17 -14.34 6.94
N PRO A 174 7.91 -14.72 5.90
CA PRO A 174 8.65 -13.76 5.08
C PRO A 174 7.75 -12.68 4.48
N ALA A 175 6.59 -13.08 3.93
CA ALA A 175 5.62 -12.15 3.38
C ALA A 175 4.96 -11.29 4.48
N VAL A 176 4.54 -11.92 5.58
CA VAL A 176 3.92 -11.22 6.72
C VAL A 176 4.87 -10.17 7.29
N LEU A 177 6.13 -10.51 7.55
CA LEU A 177 7.10 -9.59 8.12
C LEU A 177 7.50 -8.49 7.14
N ALA A 178 7.68 -8.79 5.86
CA ALA A 178 7.96 -7.79 4.85
C ALA A 178 6.85 -6.73 4.79
N LEU A 179 5.61 -7.17 4.70
CA LEU A 179 4.44 -6.28 4.69
C LEU A 179 4.29 -5.53 6.01
N ALA A 180 4.53 -6.20 7.15
CA ALA A 180 4.42 -5.57 8.46
C ALA A 180 5.45 -4.46 8.66
N LEU A 181 6.71 -4.70 8.29
CA LEU A 181 7.79 -3.72 8.41
C LEU A 181 7.58 -2.54 7.45
N HIS A 182 7.27 -2.83 6.19
CA HIS A 182 7.04 -1.80 5.16
C HIS A 182 5.83 -0.93 5.54
N ASN A 183 4.67 -1.54 5.77
CA ASN A 183 3.44 -0.84 6.14
C ASN A 183 3.54 -0.19 7.53
N GLY A 184 4.24 -0.81 8.48
CA GLY A 184 4.49 -0.26 9.80
C GLY A 184 5.32 1.02 9.76
N ALA A 185 6.30 1.10 8.88
CA ALA A 185 7.08 2.33 8.66
C ALA A 185 6.25 3.45 8.04
N ILE A 186 5.37 3.14 7.09
CA ILE A 186 4.45 4.11 6.49
C ILE A 186 3.43 4.61 7.53
N LEU A 187 2.76 3.68 8.22
CA LEU A 187 1.79 4.01 9.26
C LEU A 187 2.43 4.76 10.43
N GLY A 188 3.67 4.40 10.82
CA GLY A 188 4.42 5.09 11.86
C GLY A 188 4.68 6.56 11.50
N ARG A 189 5.01 6.82 10.24
CA ARG A 189 5.20 8.19 9.76
C ARG A 189 3.88 8.97 9.74
N LEU A 190 2.81 8.40 9.19
CA LEU A 190 1.49 9.02 9.14
C LEU A 190 0.91 9.21 10.56
N GLY A 191 1.13 8.25 11.45
CA GLY A 191 0.76 8.36 12.86
C GLY A 191 1.51 9.47 13.59
N ALA A 192 2.81 9.64 13.31
CA ALA A 192 3.60 10.75 13.87
C ALA A 192 3.06 12.11 13.40
N GLU A 193 2.69 12.23 12.12
CA GLU A 193 2.07 13.43 11.57
C GLU A 193 0.68 13.68 12.18
N ALA A 194 -0.12 12.62 12.38
CA ALA A 194 -1.40 12.75 13.08
C ALA A 194 -1.24 13.29 14.51
N VAL A 195 -0.22 12.81 15.23
CA VAL A 195 0.12 13.29 16.57
C VAL A 195 0.63 14.74 16.56
N GLU A 196 1.46 15.10 15.58
CA GLU A 196 1.99 16.47 15.43
C GLU A 196 0.91 17.50 15.12
N ASN A 197 -0.15 17.07 14.42
CA ASN A 197 -1.27 17.93 14.01
C ASN A 197 -2.39 18.02 15.06
N LEU A 198 -2.23 17.39 16.24
CA LEU A 198 -3.22 17.51 17.31
C LEU A 198 -3.30 18.93 17.84
N GLU A 199 -4.50 19.35 18.17
CA GLU A 199 -4.72 20.61 18.85
C GLU A 199 -4.04 20.60 20.23
N PRO A 200 -3.15 21.58 20.52
CA PRO A 200 -2.36 21.54 21.73
C PRO A 200 -3.13 21.90 23.01
N GLY A 201 -4.31 22.54 22.89
CA GLY A 201 -5.12 23.02 24.03
C GLY A 201 -5.40 21.94 25.06
N PRO A 202 -6.10 20.86 24.72
CA PRO A 202 -6.45 19.79 25.66
C PRO A 202 -5.21 19.15 26.31
N LEU A 203 -4.12 19.00 25.54
CA LEU A 203 -2.89 18.37 26.04
C LEU A 203 -2.15 19.31 27.02
N ARG A 204 -2.18 20.61 26.79
CA ARG A 204 -1.62 21.61 27.72
C ARG A 204 -2.41 21.68 29.02
N SER A 205 -3.74 21.54 28.97
CA SER A 205 -4.58 21.51 30.16
C SER A 205 -4.26 20.30 31.04
N LEU A 206 -4.13 19.09 30.45
CA LEU A 206 -3.70 17.90 31.18
C LEU A 206 -2.35 18.12 31.88
N ARG A 207 -1.44 18.77 31.20
CA ARG A 207 -0.14 19.08 31.77
C ARG A 207 -0.20 20.09 32.91
N GLY A 208 -1.01 21.13 32.76
CA GLY A 208 -1.25 22.16 33.82
C GLY A 208 -1.81 21.52 35.08
N LEU A 209 -2.54 20.43 34.99
CA LEU A 209 -3.02 19.62 36.10
C LEU A 209 -1.94 18.68 36.68
N GLY A 210 -0.70 18.75 36.24
CA GLY A 210 0.40 17.94 36.74
C GLY A 210 0.45 16.50 36.17
N ALA A 211 -0.27 16.24 35.07
CA ALA A 211 -0.28 14.91 34.46
C ALA A 211 1.13 14.49 34.01
N SER A 212 1.50 13.25 34.32
CA SER A 212 2.76 12.65 33.90
C SER A 212 2.80 12.52 32.36
N ARG A 213 4.01 12.39 31.80
CA ARG A 213 4.18 12.14 30.36
C ARG A 213 3.40 10.92 29.87
N ARG A 214 3.39 9.82 30.64
CA ARG A 214 2.65 8.61 30.30
C ARG A 214 1.15 8.85 30.29
N SER A 215 0.65 9.61 31.26
CA SER A 215 -0.77 9.99 31.34
C SER A 215 -1.18 10.87 30.17
N ILE A 216 -0.36 11.86 29.77
CA ILE A 216 -0.61 12.71 28.60
C ILE A 216 -0.66 11.88 27.31
N LEU A 217 0.25 10.90 27.17
CA LEU A 217 0.26 10.00 26.01
C LEU A 217 -0.98 9.11 25.98
N ALA A 218 -1.30 8.42 27.08
CA ALA A 218 -2.38 7.43 27.12
C ALA A 218 -3.77 8.07 27.12
N ALA A 219 -3.99 9.13 27.91
CA ALA A 219 -5.31 9.76 28.07
C ALA A 219 -5.55 10.95 27.13
N GLY A 220 -4.52 11.51 26.51
CA GLY A 220 -4.63 12.65 25.61
C GLY A 220 -4.25 12.31 24.18
N VAL A 221 -2.96 12.06 23.93
CA VAL A 221 -2.44 11.90 22.56
C VAL A 221 -3.07 10.70 21.84
N PHE A 222 -3.10 9.54 22.49
CA PHE A 222 -3.60 8.32 21.86
C PHE A 222 -5.08 8.41 21.48
N PRO A 223 -6.02 8.80 22.37
CA PRO A 223 -7.43 8.91 22.01
C PRO A 223 -7.69 9.97 20.93
N LEU A 224 -7.03 11.13 21.03
CA LEU A 224 -7.22 12.23 20.06
C LEU A 224 -6.64 11.90 18.66
N ALA A 225 -5.54 11.15 18.60
CA ALA A 225 -4.92 10.75 17.33
C ALA A 225 -5.60 9.52 16.71
N LEU A 226 -6.30 8.70 17.51
CA LEU A 226 -6.79 7.38 17.11
C LEU A 226 -7.70 7.43 15.88
N GLY A 227 -8.63 8.40 15.81
CA GLY A 227 -9.54 8.54 14.68
C GLY A 227 -8.79 8.72 13.35
N ASN A 228 -7.86 9.66 13.30
CA ASN A 228 -7.04 9.91 12.12
C ASN A 228 -6.10 8.73 11.82
N TYR A 229 -5.54 8.11 12.84
CA TYR A 229 -4.69 6.94 12.69
C TYR A 229 -5.44 5.76 12.08
N LEU A 230 -6.66 5.47 12.55
CA LEU A 230 -7.50 4.40 12.00
C LEU A 230 -7.91 4.66 10.54
N LEU A 231 -8.10 5.92 10.14
CA LEU A 231 -8.34 6.25 8.73
C LEU A 231 -7.14 5.82 7.85
N TYR A 232 -5.91 6.08 8.30
CA TYR A 232 -4.70 5.63 7.59
C TYR A 232 -4.54 4.11 7.64
N PHE A 233 -4.84 3.48 8.77
CA PHE A 233 -4.79 2.03 8.96
C PHE A 233 -5.69 1.31 7.95
N PHE A 234 -6.96 1.70 7.83
CA PHE A 234 -7.89 1.09 6.88
C PHE A 234 -7.52 1.38 5.43
N TYR A 235 -6.95 2.54 5.13
CA TYR A 235 -6.40 2.81 3.81
C TYR A 235 -5.24 1.86 3.47
N ARG A 236 -4.34 1.62 4.42
CA ARG A 236 -3.22 0.68 4.22
C ARG A 236 -3.64 -0.79 4.23
N PHE A 237 -4.72 -1.15 4.92
CA PHE A 237 -5.27 -2.51 4.87
C PHE A 237 -5.63 -2.93 3.45
N GLU A 238 -6.39 -2.11 2.72
CA GLU A 238 -6.73 -2.36 1.32
C GLU A 238 -5.47 -2.56 0.46
N THR A 239 -4.50 -1.66 0.60
CA THR A 239 -3.25 -1.74 -0.14
C THR A 239 -2.46 -3.01 0.22
N CYS A 240 -2.43 -3.37 1.51
CA CYS A 240 -1.76 -4.57 2.01
C CYS A 240 -2.35 -5.87 1.43
N VAL A 241 -3.66 -5.95 1.22
CA VAL A 241 -4.31 -7.10 0.55
C VAL A 241 -3.81 -7.25 -0.89
N ARG A 242 -3.68 -6.14 -1.62
CA ARG A 242 -3.13 -6.13 -2.97
C ARG A 242 -1.66 -6.52 -3.01
N GLU A 243 -0.86 -5.96 -2.09
CA GLU A 243 0.56 -6.28 -1.92
C GLU A 243 0.75 -7.78 -1.58
N ALA A 244 -0.09 -8.36 -0.70
CA ALA A 244 -0.04 -9.78 -0.34
C ALA A 244 -0.29 -10.71 -1.54
N THR A 245 -1.17 -10.31 -2.46
CA THR A 245 -1.40 -11.05 -3.71
C THR A 245 -0.13 -11.08 -4.56
N VAL A 246 0.55 -9.94 -4.71
CA VAL A 246 1.79 -9.85 -5.50
C VAL A 246 2.93 -10.64 -4.84
N LEU A 247 3.06 -10.57 -3.51
CA LEU A 247 4.11 -11.30 -2.79
C LEU A 247 3.99 -12.82 -2.95
N GLY A 248 2.80 -13.35 -3.16
CA GLY A 248 2.59 -14.77 -3.46
C GLY A 248 3.38 -15.25 -4.67
N MET A 249 3.61 -14.39 -5.65
CA MET A 249 4.41 -14.74 -6.84
C MET A 249 5.88 -15.05 -6.53
N LEU A 250 6.35 -14.70 -5.32
CA LEU A 250 7.71 -15.01 -4.86
C LEU A 250 7.84 -16.41 -4.22
N GLY A 251 6.80 -17.24 -4.26
CA GLY A 251 6.82 -18.60 -3.76
C GLY A 251 6.13 -18.82 -2.39
N VAL A 252 5.51 -17.78 -1.83
CA VAL A 252 4.65 -17.95 -0.64
C VAL A 252 3.29 -18.44 -1.08
N VAL A 253 2.83 -19.58 -0.55
CA VAL A 253 1.56 -20.21 -0.93
C VAL A 253 0.39 -19.28 -0.63
N SER A 254 -0.09 -18.62 -1.66
CA SER A 254 -1.19 -17.66 -1.67
C SER A 254 -1.75 -17.54 -3.09
N LEU A 255 -2.69 -16.63 -3.31
CA LEU A 255 -3.30 -16.47 -4.63
C LEU A 255 -2.25 -16.16 -5.72
N GLY A 256 -1.28 -15.29 -5.41
CA GLY A 256 -0.20 -14.97 -6.35
C GLY A 256 0.68 -16.15 -6.72
N PHE A 257 0.88 -17.11 -5.82
CA PHE A 257 1.61 -18.34 -6.10
C PHE A 257 0.90 -19.16 -7.20
N TYR A 258 -0.40 -19.36 -7.08
CA TYR A 258 -1.16 -20.12 -8.08
C TYR A 258 -1.33 -19.37 -9.39
N ILE A 259 -1.42 -18.03 -9.37
CA ILE A 259 -1.39 -17.20 -10.59
C ILE A 259 -0.06 -17.43 -11.33
N GLN A 260 1.07 -17.42 -10.62
CA GLN A 260 2.37 -17.64 -11.22
C GLN A 260 2.55 -19.11 -11.69
N ASP A 261 2.05 -20.08 -10.96
CA ASP A 261 2.07 -21.50 -11.32
C ASP A 261 1.25 -21.76 -12.61
N ALA A 262 0.04 -21.22 -12.69
CA ALA A 262 -0.81 -21.29 -13.88
C ALA A 262 -0.13 -20.63 -15.08
N ARG A 263 0.49 -19.44 -14.89
CA ARG A 263 1.27 -18.78 -15.94
C ARG A 263 2.44 -19.63 -16.42
N ALA A 264 3.19 -20.23 -15.49
CA ALA A 264 4.34 -21.08 -15.84
C ALA A 264 3.94 -22.32 -16.64
N LYS A 265 2.72 -22.84 -16.42
CA LYS A 265 2.12 -23.97 -17.15
C LYS A 265 1.39 -23.54 -18.42
N LEU A 266 1.34 -22.24 -18.73
CA LEU A 266 0.59 -21.66 -19.86
C LEU A 266 -0.94 -21.86 -19.77
N TYR A 267 -1.48 -22.06 -18.56
CA TYR A 267 -2.92 -22.16 -18.29
C TYR A 267 -3.48 -20.74 -18.08
N TYR A 268 -3.58 -19.99 -19.16
CA TYR A 268 -3.98 -18.58 -19.08
C TYR A 268 -5.44 -18.38 -18.67
N ASP A 269 -6.32 -19.34 -18.98
CA ASP A 269 -7.70 -19.36 -18.53
C ASP A 269 -7.79 -19.47 -16.99
N GLU A 270 -7.08 -20.44 -16.38
CA GLU A 270 -6.99 -20.60 -14.93
C GLU A 270 -6.34 -19.35 -14.28
N MET A 271 -5.26 -18.85 -14.88
CA MET A 271 -4.59 -17.62 -14.42
C MET A 271 -5.56 -16.45 -14.37
N LEU A 272 -6.36 -16.22 -15.42
CA LEU A 272 -7.32 -15.12 -15.47
C LEU A 272 -8.45 -15.28 -14.46
N LEU A 273 -8.94 -16.51 -14.24
CA LEU A 273 -9.94 -16.80 -13.20
C LEU A 273 -9.40 -16.45 -11.81
N LEU A 274 -8.15 -16.84 -11.51
CA LEU A 274 -7.50 -16.51 -10.24
C LEU A 274 -7.22 -15.01 -10.09
N ILE A 275 -6.86 -14.31 -11.16
CA ILE A 275 -6.73 -12.84 -11.17
C ILE A 275 -8.10 -12.19 -10.90
N GLY A 276 -9.17 -12.71 -11.51
CA GLY A 276 -10.54 -12.29 -11.24
C GLY A 276 -10.91 -12.45 -9.78
N LEU A 277 -10.61 -13.60 -9.17
CA LEU A 277 -10.81 -13.85 -7.74
C LEU A 277 -10.01 -12.86 -6.88
N GLY A 278 -8.75 -12.60 -7.23
CA GLY A 278 -7.93 -11.58 -6.55
C GLY A 278 -8.54 -10.19 -6.64
N SER A 279 -9.07 -9.83 -7.79
CA SER A 279 -9.76 -8.55 -7.98
C SER A 279 -11.00 -8.43 -7.08
N VAL A 280 -11.79 -9.49 -6.96
CA VAL A 280 -12.96 -9.53 -6.06
C VAL A 280 -12.54 -9.36 -4.60
N ILE A 281 -11.45 -10.01 -4.16
CA ILE A 281 -10.92 -9.88 -2.80
C ILE A 281 -10.48 -8.44 -2.52
N VAL A 282 -9.75 -7.81 -3.45
CA VAL A 282 -9.32 -6.41 -3.31
C VAL A 282 -10.51 -5.47 -3.25
N LEU A 283 -11.52 -5.66 -4.10
CA LEU A 283 -12.76 -4.89 -4.07
C LEU A 283 -13.53 -5.07 -2.75
N ALA A 284 -13.58 -6.29 -2.21
CA ALA A 284 -14.17 -6.55 -0.90
C ALA A 284 -13.40 -5.85 0.23
N ALA A 285 -12.06 -5.88 0.20
CA ALA A 285 -11.21 -5.19 1.16
C ALA A 285 -11.38 -3.65 1.07
N ASP A 286 -11.49 -3.08 -0.14
CA ASP A 286 -11.80 -1.66 -0.34
C ASP A 286 -13.18 -1.30 0.20
N TRP A 287 -14.19 -2.12 -0.08
CA TRP A 287 -15.55 -1.91 0.44
C TRP A 287 -15.57 -1.88 1.98
N VAL A 288 -14.93 -2.85 2.64
CA VAL A 288 -14.80 -2.91 4.11
C VAL A 288 -14.07 -1.68 4.62
N SER A 289 -12.91 -1.36 4.03
CA SER A 289 -12.10 -0.19 4.39
C SER A 289 -12.87 1.12 4.22
N SER A 290 -13.58 1.27 3.11
CA SER A 290 -14.39 2.46 2.82
C SER A 290 -15.57 2.60 3.79
N ARG A 291 -16.18 1.48 4.19
CA ARG A 291 -17.26 1.48 5.19
C ARG A 291 -16.73 1.88 6.57
N ALA A 292 -15.59 1.32 6.99
CA ALA A 292 -14.95 1.66 8.25
C ALA A 292 -14.55 3.14 8.32
N ARG A 293 -13.93 3.66 7.25
CA ARG A 293 -13.55 5.08 7.16
C ARG A 293 -14.75 6.03 7.19
N ARG A 294 -15.88 5.66 6.56
CA ARG A 294 -17.12 6.46 6.64
C ARG A 294 -17.66 6.51 8.06
N TYR A 295 -17.72 5.36 8.74
CA TYR A 295 -18.16 5.30 10.14
C TYR A 295 -17.29 6.14 11.06
N LEU A 296 -15.97 6.07 10.93
CA LEU A 296 -15.02 6.88 11.72
C LEU A 296 -15.19 8.38 11.48
N ARG A 297 -15.54 8.80 10.26
CA ARG A 297 -15.76 10.24 9.95
C ARG A 297 -17.12 10.76 10.43
N SER A 298 -18.12 9.92 10.54
CA SER A 298 -19.46 10.32 11.01
C SER A 298 -19.58 10.33 12.54
N GLY A 299 -18.64 9.74 13.26
CA GLY A 299 -18.60 9.71 14.73
C GLY A 299 -17.68 10.79 15.35
N VAL A 300 -17.07 11.63 14.53
CA VAL A 300 -16.29 12.81 14.91
C VAL A 300 -17.02 14.05 14.40
#